data_b67ab7168d917c23b0fc674e6e3a0434
#
_entry.id   b67ab7168d917c23b0fc674e6e3a0434
#
_cell.length_a   1.000
_cell.length_b   1.000
_cell.length_c   1.000
_cell.angle_alpha   90.00
_cell.angle_beta   90.00
_cell.angle_gamma   90.00
#
_symmetry.space_group_name_H-M   'P 1'
#
loop_
_entity.id
_entity.type
_entity.pdbx_description
1 polymer ?
#
loop_
_entity_poly.entity_id
_entity_poly.type
_entity_poly.pdbx_seq_one_letter_code
_entity_poly.pdbx_strand_id
1 'polypeptide(L)'
;MQTLTPMTADRRALHRIPELGDELPKTMDYLQDVLGTLDCEVLFPLDSAVCAYFDFGAPDTLAFRAEMDALPIAERTGLPFASQHSGKMHACGHDGHMAMVLELGRRIRTKQALPHNILLLFQPAEETTGGARRLCETGVLERLRVKAVFALHLWPGLSAGMIAGLPGAMMARSAEVTFTAEGRCAHFCSAASGRDALAACVEFYSRAAALPLPQAPQSLLGFGRMEAGSVRNAVAGSARLEGSLRALDDAAFCSIREALEAISRHVTQTSGCAAAVHFSEGYPAVVNPPDLLRRASALFPIEALTAPTMASDDFSYYQRRLPGLFLFLGCGETSALHTAAFDFDERVLETGVRYFEAVAGGTVW
;
A
#
# COMPACT_ATOMS: atom_id res chain seq x y z
N MET A 1 36.17 8.41 6.84
CA MET A 1 34.71 8.20 6.83
C MET A 1 34.17 8.95 5.63
N GLN A 2 33.52 8.29 4.67
CA GLN A 2 32.79 8.99 3.63
C GLN A 2 31.66 9.79 4.28
N THR A 3 31.57 11.06 3.95
CA THR A 3 30.47 11.92 4.42
C THR A 3 29.16 11.38 3.77
N LEU A 4 28.18 11.06 4.61
CA LEU A 4 26.86 10.63 4.12
C LEU A 4 26.21 11.76 3.31
N THR A 5 25.54 11.44 2.20
CA THR A 5 24.68 12.41 1.53
C THR A 5 23.49 12.75 2.42
N PRO A 6 22.89 13.95 2.30
CA PRO A 6 21.68 14.28 3.05
C PRO A 6 20.57 13.21 2.91
N MET A 7 20.33 12.73 1.70
CA MET A 7 19.34 11.68 1.42
C MET A 7 19.63 10.37 2.19
N THR A 8 20.88 9.92 2.18
CA THR A 8 21.29 8.73 2.95
C THR A 8 21.15 8.96 4.46
N ALA A 9 21.45 10.17 4.92
CA ALA A 9 21.29 10.54 6.34
C ALA A 9 19.80 10.51 6.75
N ASP A 10 18.91 11.05 5.92
CA ASP A 10 17.46 11.02 6.15
C ASP A 10 16.94 9.58 6.22
N ARG A 11 17.25 8.75 5.20
CA ARG A 11 16.84 7.34 5.19
C ARG A 11 17.24 6.64 6.49
N ARG A 12 18.48 6.79 6.92
CA ARG A 12 18.98 6.15 8.14
C ARG A 12 18.40 6.72 9.43
N ALA A 13 18.08 8.00 9.45
CA ALA A 13 17.42 8.63 10.59
C ALA A 13 15.99 8.12 10.74
N LEU A 14 15.22 8.11 9.64
CA LEU A 14 13.86 7.59 9.59
C LEU A 14 13.81 6.08 9.90
N HIS A 15 14.75 5.30 9.38
CA HIS A 15 14.84 3.86 9.66
C HIS A 15 14.99 3.53 11.15
N ARG A 16 15.61 4.42 11.94
CA ARG A 16 15.75 4.25 13.39
C ARG A 16 14.48 4.49 14.19
N ILE A 17 13.51 5.21 13.63
CA ILE A 17 12.29 5.67 14.32
C ILE A 17 11.00 5.16 13.68
N PRO A 18 10.89 3.89 13.27
CA PRO A 18 9.69 3.38 12.62
C PRO A 18 8.47 3.47 13.52
N GLU A 19 7.38 4.01 12.98
CA GLU A 19 6.10 4.20 13.66
C GLU A 19 4.98 3.59 12.80
N LEU A 20 3.82 3.27 13.40
CA LEU A 20 2.80 2.45 12.75
C LEU A 20 1.52 3.25 12.45
N GLY A 21 0.96 3.03 11.28
CA GLY A 21 -0.34 3.55 10.89
C GLY A 21 -0.42 5.08 10.99
N ASP A 22 -1.25 5.60 11.88
CA ASP A 22 -1.45 7.02 12.11
C ASP A 22 -0.65 7.61 13.29
N GLU A 23 -0.03 6.78 14.10
CA GLU A 23 0.73 7.22 15.28
C GLU A 23 2.20 7.46 14.90
N LEU A 24 2.49 8.62 14.28
CA LEU A 24 3.75 8.98 13.63
C LEU A 24 4.45 10.24 14.20
N PRO A 25 4.40 10.55 15.52
CA PRO A 25 4.89 11.81 16.03
C PRO A 25 6.35 12.10 15.74
N LYS A 26 7.24 11.11 15.89
CA LYS A 26 8.68 11.30 15.63
C LYS A 26 9.00 11.42 14.14
N THR A 27 8.31 10.66 13.30
CA THR A 27 8.42 10.74 11.85
C THR A 27 7.98 12.12 11.37
N MET A 28 6.84 12.63 11.89
CA MET A 28 6.33 13.97 11.59
C MET A 28 7.29 15.06 12.06
N ASP A 29 7.80 15.00 13.30
CA ASP A 29 8.78 15.93 13.84
C ASP A 29 10.03 15.99 12.93
N TYR A 30 10.56 14.81 12.55
CA TYR A 30 11.70 14.73 11.65
C TYR A 30 11.44 15.41 10.30
N LEU A 31 10.31 15.10 9.67
CA LEU A 31 9.92 15.70 8.39
C LEU A 31 9.77 17.22 8.52
N GLN A 32 9.11 17.70 9.57
CA GLN A 32 8.94 19.13 9.83
C GLN A 32 10.28 19.84 9.98
N ASP A 33 11.22 19.26 10.74
CA ASP A 33 12.55 19.82 10.94
C ASP A 33 13.31 19.96 9.61
N VAL A 34 13.27 18.93 8.76
CA VAL A 34 13.93 18.97 7.44
C VAL A 34 13.22 19.97 6.51
N LEU A 35 11.89 19.92 6.40
CA LEU A 35 11.10 20.78 5.52
C LEU A 35 11.17 22.25 5.96
N GLY A 36 11.27 22.54 7.27
CA GLY A 36 11.48 23.87 7.79
C GLY A 36 12.80 24.55 7.35
N THR A 37 13.75 23.77 6.80
CA THR A 37 14.99 24.29 6.20
C THR A 37 14.85 24.59 4.71
N LEU A 38 13.70 24.25 4.12
CA LEU A 38 13.40 24.47 2.71
C LEU A 38 12.48 25.69 2.56
N ASP A 39 12.60 26.40 1.45
CA ASP A 39 11.71 27.51 1.13
C ASP A 39 10.39 26.98 0.54
N CYS A 40 9.48 26.53 1.42
CA CYS A 40 8.21 25.93 1.06
C CYS A 40 7.14 26.18 2.14
N GLU A 41 5.88 26.11 1.74
CA GLU A 41 4.75 26.11 2.69
C GLU A 41 4.54 24.70 3.22
N VAL A 42 4.65 24.49 4.55
CA VAL A 42 4.36 23.21 5.20
C VAL A 42 2.91 23.17 5.63
N LEU A 43 2.20 22.11 5.23
CA LEU A 43 0.76 21.93 5.45
C LEU A 43 0.50 20.61 6.19
N PHE A 44 -0.52 20.59 7.01
CA PHE A 44 -0.97 19.43 7.79
C PHE A 44 -2.43 19.11 7.43
N PRO A 45 -2.69 18.44 6.30
CA PRO A 45 -4.06 18.14 5.88
C PRO A 45 -4.77 17.13 6.79
N LEU A 46 -4.00 16.30 7.50
CA LEU A 46 -4.44 15.38 8.55
C LEU A 46 -3.49 15.53 9.75
N ASP A 47 -3.91 15.12 10.94
CA ASP A 47 -3.06 15.14 12.13
C ASP A 47 -1.80 14.28 11.99
N SER A 48 -1.85 13.30 11.10
CA SER A 48 -0.76 12.36 10.81
C SER A 48 -0.15 12.51 9.41
N ALA A 49 -0.46 13.57 8.65
CA ALA A 49 0.07 13.80 7.31
C ALA A 49 0.82 15.13 7.22
N VAL A 50 1.95 15.13 6.51
CA VAL A 50 2.74 16.34 6.23
C VAL A 50 2.81 16.55 4.72
N CYS A 51 2.61 17.79 4.28
CA CYS A 51 2.79 18.20 2.90
C CYS A 51 3.72 19.42 2.83
N ALA A 52 4.51 19.50 1.77
CA ALA A 52 5.34 20.67 1.49
C ALA A 52 5.02 21.20 0.10
N TYR A 53 4.58 22.45 0.02
CA TYR A 53 4.20 23.10 -1.22
C TYR A 53 5.23 24.13 -1.64
N PHE A 54 5.75 23.97 -2.86
CA PHE A 54 6.68 24.90 -3.51
C PHE A 54 5.92 25.65 -4.60
N ASP A 55 5.73 26.93 -4.38
CA ASP A 55 5.06 27.81 -5.35
C ASP A 55 6.07 28.43 -6.32
N PHE A 56 5.99 28.02 -7.59
CA PHE A 56 6.77 28.57 -8.69
C PHE A 56 5.96 29.55 -9.55
N GLY A 57 4.77 29.95 -9.10
CA GLY A 57 3.85 30.81 -9.86
C GLY A 57 3.18 30.10 -11.03
N ALA A 58 3.20 28.78 -11.07
CA ALA A 58 2.62 27.99 -12.16
C ALA A 58 1.09 27.84 -12.00
N PRO A 59 0.36 27.59 -13.11
CA PRO A 59 -1.11 27.46 -13.07
C PRO A 59 -1.59 26.17 -12.38
N ASP A 60 -0.76 25.14 -12.32
CA ASP A 60 -1.07 23.83 -11.78
C ASP A 60 0.12 23.22 -11.01
N THR A 61 -0.12 22.09 -10.35
CA THR A 61 0.81 21.45 -9.42
C THR A 61 1.01 19.97 -9.79
N LEU A 62 2.25 19.49 -9.67
CA LEU A 62 2.56 18.07 -9.65
C LEU A 62 2.84 17.61 -8.21
N ALA A 63 2.31 16.47 -7.83
CA ALA A 63 2.51 15.91 -6.50
C ALA A 63 3.42 14.68 -6.53
N PHE A 64 4.27 14.54 -5.51
CA PHE A 64 5.18 13.41 -5.31
C PHE A 64 4.90 12.81 -3.94
N ARG A 65 4.51 11.54 -3.91
CA ARG A 65 4.06 10.86 -2.72
C ARG A 65 5.12 9.93 -2.15
N ALA A 66 5.25 9.93 -0.83
CA ALA A 66 5.89 8.89 -0.04
C ALA A 66 5.00 8.50 1.13
N GLU A 67 4.99 7.21 1.46
CA GLU A 67 4.40 6.65 2.66
C GLU A 67 5.30 6.91 3.86
N MET A 68 4.70 7.00 5.07
CA MET A 68 5.46 7.30 6.29
C MET A 68 5.46 6.16 7.31
N ASP A 69 4.44 5.30 7.28
CA ASP A 69 4.27 4.25 8.27
C ASP A 69 5.20 3.05 8.04
N ALA A 70 5.39 2.29 9.09
CA ALA A 70 6.21 1.10 9.16
C ALA A 70 5.37 -0.12 9.55
N LEU A 71 6.02 -1.27 9.65
CA LEU A 71 5.40 -2.55 9.95
C LEU A 71 5.71 -3.04 11.37
N PRO A 72 4.80 -3.82 12.01
CA PRO A 72 5.03 -4.43 13.31
C PRO A 72 5.93 -5.67 13.21
N ILE A 73 7.17 -5.46 12.74
CA ILE A 73 8.16 -6.50 12.49
C ILE A 73 9.40 -6.23 13.35
N ALA A 74 9.88 -7.24 14.07
CA ALA A 74 11.13 -7.16 14.80
C ALA A 74 12.31 -7.29 13.84
N GLU A 75 13.05 -6.20 13.65
CA GLU A 75 14.17 -6.14 12.71
C GLU A 75 15.31 -7.11 13.05
N ARG A 76 15.90 -7.73 12.02
CA ARG A 76 17.03 -8.65 12.12
C ARG A 76 18.12 -8.38 11.06
N THR A 77 18.21 -7.17 10.55
CA THR A 77 19.19 -6.80 9.52
C THR A 77 20.62 -6.73 10.06
N GLY A 78 20.80 -6.38 11.34
CA GLY A 78 22.11 -6.11 11.92
C GLY A 78 22.76 -4.80 11.46
N LEU A 79 22.01 -3.90 10.86
CA LEU A 79 22.50 -2.61 10.37
C LEU A 79 22.92 -1.68 11.52
N PRO A 80 23.97 -0.84 11.33
CA PRO A 80 24.39 0.12 12.35
C PRO A 80 23.36 1.23 12.61
N PHE A 81 22.33 1.32 11.78
CA PHE A 81 21.19 2.24 11.90
C PHE A 81 19.86 1.49 12.02
N ALA A 82 19.88 0.25 12.50
CA ALA A 82 18.67 -0.54 12.75
C ALA A 82 17.67 0.19 13.64
N SER A 83 16.41 -0.23 13.56
CA SER A 83 15.30 0.31 14.34
C SER A 83 15.62 0.43 15.84
N GLN A 84 15.29 1.57 16.42
CA GLN A 84 15.34 1.81 17.87
C GLN A 84 13.97 1.59 18.54
N HIS A 85 12.94 1.24 17.77
CA HIS A 85 11.61 0.91 18.23
C HIS A 85 11.40 -0.61 18.20
N SER A 86 11.47 -1.26 19.36
CA SER A 86 11.32 -2.71 19.45
C SER A 86 10.03 -3.20 18.77
N GLY A 87 10.16 -4.22 17.93
CA GLY A 87 9.02 -4.82 17.22
C GLY A 87 8.48 -4.00 16.05
N LYS A 88 9.16 -2.93 15.62
CA LYS A 88 8.77 -2.11 14.47
C LYS A 88 9.93 -1.94 13.51
N MET A 89 9.67 -1.93 12.20
CA MET A 89 10.69 -1.81 11.17
C MET A 89 10.10 -1.22 9.88
N HIS A 90 10.85 -0.36 9.18
CA HIS A 90 10.55 0.02 7.80
C HIS A 90 10.89 -1.13 6.83
N ALA A 91 10.12 -2.23 6.92
CA ALA A 91 10.34 -3.43 6.11
C ALA A 91 9.67 -3.37 4.73
N CYS A 92 9.08 -2.22 4.37
CA CYS A 92 8.55 -1.92 3.03
C CYS A 92 9.35 -0.84 2.29
N GLY A 93 10.35 -0.22 2.95
CA GLY A 93 11.23 0.77 2.32
C GLY A 93 10.68 2.21 2.33
N HIS A 94 9.64 2.50 3.12
CA HIS A 94 9.03 3.84 3.20
C HIS A 94 10.01 4.91 3.72
N ASP A 95 11.00 4.54 4.53
CA ASP A 95 12.14 5.39 4.90
C ASP A 95 12.94 5.87 3.68
N GLY A 96 13.15 5.00 2.70
CA GLY A 96 13.77 5.32 1.41
C GLY A 96 12.87 6.20 0.53
N HIS A 97 11.56 5.93 0.52
CA HIS A 97 10.58 6.75 -0.23
C HIS A 97 10.54 8.18 0.31
N MET A 98 10.44 8.35 1.63
CA MET A 98 10.51 9.66 2.28
C MET A 98 11.82 10.38 1.97
N ALA A 99 12.95 9.68 2.05
CA ALA A 99 14.27 10.26 1.75
C ALA A 99 14.39 10.76 0.31
N MET A 100 13.84 10.03 -0.68
CA MET A 100 13.80 10.47 -2.08
C MET A 100 12.96 11.74 -2.25
N VAL A 101 11.78 11.80 -1.62
CA VAL A 101 10.88 12.95 -1.73
C VAL A 101 11.47 14.18 -1.03
N LEU A 102 12.13 14.02 0.13
CA LEU A 102 12.88 15.09 0.81
C LEU A 102 14.03 15.63 -0.07
N GLU A 103 14.78 14.72 -0.69
CA GLU A 103 15.88 15.12 -1.56
C GLU A 103 15.39 15.85 -2.82
N LEU A 104 14.25 15.45 -3.39
CA LEU A 104 13.60 16.21 -4.45
C LEU A 104 13.35 17.65 -3.98
N GLY A 105 12.77 17.85 -2.78
CA GLY A 105 12.56 19.17 -2.19
C GLY A 105 13.85 20.01 -2.13
N ARG A 106 14.96 19.41 -1.68
CA ARG A 106 16.26 20.09 -1.63
C ARG A 106 16.75 20.52 -3.01
N ARG A 107 16.54 19.70 -4.04
CA ARG A 107 17.01 19.98 -5.39
C ARG A 107 16.17 21.04 -6.08
N ILE A 108 14.85 21.00 -5.90
CA ILE A 108 13.96 21.97 -6.55
C ILE A 108 14.00 23.34 -5.89
N ARG A 109 14.25 23.45 -4.57
CA ARG A 109 14.31 24.74 -3.87
C ARG A 109 15.31 25.73 -4.47
N THR A 110 16.33 25.24 -5.16
CA THR A 110 17.37 26.07 -5.80
C THR A 110 17.01 26.50 -7.22
N LYS A 111 15.89 25.99 -7.77
CA LYS A 111 15.42 26.35 -9.11
C LYS A 111 14.70 27.70 -9.07
N GLN A 112 15.00 28.57 -10.03
CA GLN A 112 14.32 29.86 -10.15
C GLN A 112 12.91 29.75 -10.70
N ALA A 113 12.66 28.73 -11.54
CA ALA A 113 11.35 28.44 -12.12
C ALA A 113 11.23 26.94 -12.45
N LEU A 114 10.03 26.42 -12.29
CA LEU A 114 9.59 25.13 -12.80
C LEU A 114 8.28 25.32 -13.58
N PRO A 115 7.96 24.44 -14.53
CA PRO A 115 6.73 24.55 -15.31
C PRO A 115 5.46 24.32 -14.48
N HIS A 116 5.59 23.71 -13.32
CA HIS A 116 4.52 23.40 -12.37
C HIS A 116 4.96 23.76 -10.95
N ASN A 117 3.99 24.08 -10.08
CA ASN A 117 4.21 24.05 -8.63
C ASN A 117 4.41 22.61 -8.20
N ILE A 118 5.10 22.40 -7.07
CA ILE A 118 5.42 21.05 -6.59
C ILE A 118 4.83 20.84 -5.20
N LEU A 119 4.13 19.72 -5.02
CA LEU A 119 3.62 19.26 -3.75
C LEU A 119 4.31 17.95 -3.35
N LEU A 120 5.03 17.96 -2.24
CA LEU A 120 5.53 16.75 -1.62
C LEU A 120 4.45 16.24 -0.64
N LEU A 121 4.03 14.99 -0.80
CA LEU A 121 3.01 14.35 0.01
C LEU A 121 3.65 13.27 0.88
N PHE A 122 3.64 13.44 2.19
CA PHE A 122 4.05 12.44 3.16
C PHE A 122 2.79 11.87 3.82
N GLN A 123 2.46 10.65 3.45
CA GLN A 123 1.18 10.01 3.71
C GLN A 123 1.27 8.96 4.81
N PRO A 124 0.37 8.93 5.82
CA PRO A 124 0.31 7.90 6.85
C PRO A 124 -0.46 6.66 6.38
N ALA A 125 -0.36 5.59 7.17
CA ALA A 125 -1.29 4.45 7.22
C ALA A 125 -1.53 3.74 5.87
N GLU A 126 -0.49 3.60 5.03
CA GLU A 126 -0.58 2.79 3.81
C GLU A 126 -0.79 1.32 4.16
N GLU A 127 -0.04 0.82 5.14
CA GLU A 127 -0.01 -0.59 5.55
C GLU A 127 -1.24 -1.02 6.38
N THR A 128 -2.18 -0.10 6.65
CA THR A 128 -3.30 -0.35 7.57
C THR A 128 -4.65 0.10 7.03
N THR A 129 -4.99 1.39 7.17
CA THR A 129 -6.35 1.91 6.97
C THR A 129 -6.54 2.71 5.68
N GLY A 130 -5.49 2.89 4.87
CA GLY A 130 -5.56 3.65 3.63
C GLY A 130 -5.57 5.17 3.86
N GLY A 131 -4.42 5.74 4.27
CA GLY A 131 -4.26 7.16 4.50
C GLY A 131 -4.47 8.02 3.25
N ALA A 132 -4.16 7.48 2.05
CA ALA A 132 -4.38 8.15 0.77
C ALA A 132 -5.83 8.60 0.57
N ARG A 133 -6.80 7.73 0.90
CA ARG A 133 -8.22 8.07 0.81
C ARG A 133 -8.56 9.30 1.65
N ARG A 134 -8.19 9.26 2.94
CA ARG A 134 -8.46 10.35 3.88
C ARG A 134 -7.78 11.64 3.44
N LEU A 135 -6.56 11.56 2.93
CA LEU A 135 -5.82 12.70 2.40
C LEU A 135 -6.54 13.29 1.16
N CYS A 136 -7.04 12.47 0.26
CA CYS A 136 -7.89 12.93 -0.85
C CYS A 136 -9.18 13.63 -0.37
N GLU A 137 -9.78 13.15 0.71
CA GLU A 137 -11.03 13.71 1.28
C GLU A 137 -10.85 15.09 1.94
N THR A 138 -9.61 15.48 2.26
CA THR A 138 -9.32 16.83 2.82
C THR A 138 -9.48 17.97 1.81
N GLY A 139 -9.53 17.66 0.51
CA GLY A 139 -9.57 18.64 -0.56
C GLY A 139 -8.24 19.38 -0.81
N VAL A 140 -7.12 18.93 -0.23
CA VAL A 140 -5.80 19.58 -0.40
C VAL A 140 -5.34 19.50 -1.87
N LEU A 141 -5.65 18.41 -2.57
CA LEU A 141 -5.27 18.23 -3.97
C LEU A 141 -5.98 19.26 -4.88
N GLU A 142 -7.28 19.43 -4.69
CA GLU A 142 -8.10 20.38 -5.44
C GLU A 142 -7.70 21.82 -5.10
N ARG A 143 -7.51 22.14 -3.83
CA ARG A 143 -7.10 23.47 -3.37
C ARG A 143 -5.78 23.92 -3.98
N LEU A 144 -4.82 23.01 -4.07
CA LEU A 144 -3.50 23.26 -4.66
C LEU A 144 -3.44 22.96 -6.17
N ARG A 145 -4.58 22.70 -6.81
CA ARG A 145 -4.69 22.43 -8.25
C ARG A 145 -3.74 21.34 -8.73
N VAL A 146 -3.68 20.23 -7.96
CA VAL A 146 -2.85 19.08 -8.33
C VAL A 146 -3.40 18.44 -9.60
N LYS A 147 -2.55 18.29 -10.61
CA LYS A 147 -2.89 17.75 -11.93
C LYS A 147 -2.53 16.29 -12.08
N ALA A 148 -1.45 15.86 -11.43
CA ALA A 148 -1.03 14.49 -11.41
C ALA A 148 -0.25 14.16 -10.12
N VAL A 149 -0.31 12.89 -9.67
CA VAL A 149 0.48 12.37 -8.54
C VAL A 149 1.44 11.30 -9.05
N PHE A 150 2.68 11.33 -8.54
CA PHE A 150 3.74 10.39 -8.87
C PHE A 150 4.26 9.71 -7.62
N ALA A 151 4.49 8.40 -7.70
CA ALA A 151 5.11 7.62 -6.64
C ALA A 151 6.09 6.59 -7.21
N LEU A 152 7.13 6.29 -6.44
CA LEU A 152 8.03 5.17 -6.65
C LEU A 152 7.98 4.25 -5.45
N HIS A 153 7.92 2.96 -5.70
CA HIS A 153 8.04 1.95 -4.64
C HIS A 153 9.28 1.09 -4.86
N LEU A 154 10.10 0.93 -3.83
CA LEU A 154 11.26 0.02 -3.85
C LEU A 154 10.80 -1.43 -4.09
N TRP A 155 11.46 -2.12 -5.03
CA TRP A 155 11.00 -3.45 -5.43
C TRP A 155 12.15 -4.46 -5.53
N PRO A 156 12.21 -5.46 -4.64
CA PRO A 156 13.17 -6.57 -4.73
C PRO A 156 13.00 -7.39 -6.01
N GLY A 157 14.12 -7.93 -6.51
CA GLY A 157 14.12 -8.79 -7.71
C GLY A 157 14.18 -8.03 -9.03
N LEU A 158 13.94 -6.71 -9.05
CA LEU A 158 14.27 -5.85 -10.19
C LEU A 158 15.72 -5.38 -10.09
N SER A 159 16.40 -5.23 -11.24
CA SER A 159 17.79 -4.74 -11.28
C SER A 159 17.95 -3.44 -10.49
N ALA A 160 19.00 -3.33 -9.70
CA ALA A 160 19.24 -2.18 -8.83
C ALA A 160 19.26 -0.86 -9.65
N GLY A 161 18.44 0.10 -9.24
CA GLY A 161 18.28 1.37 -9.93
C GLY A 161 17.43 1.34 -11.21
N MET A 162 16.84 0.22 -11.58
CA MET A 162 15.87 0.16 -12.68
C MET A 162 14.56 0.81 -12.25
N ILE A 163 14.00 1.70 -13.07
CA ILE A 163 12.61 2.15 -12.93
C ILE A 163 11.75 1.36 -13.90
N ALA A 164 10.69 0.75 -13.39
CA ALA A 164 9.85 -0.15 -14.19
C ALA A 164 8.36 0.03 -13.89
N GLY A 165 7.51 -0.24 -14.89
CA GLY A 165 6.06 -0.18 -14.75
C GLY A 165 5.32 -0.82 -15.91
N LEU A 166 3.99 -0.83 -15.80
CA LEU A 166 3.07 -1.29 -16.84
C LEU A 166 2.00 -0.24 -17.10
N PRO A 167 1.53 -0.09 -18.34
CA PRO A 167 0.27 0.61 -18.61
C PRO A 167 -0.92 -0.26 -18.18
N GLY A 168 -1.98 0.36 -17.70
CA GLY A 168 -3.14 -0.37 -17.18
C GLY A 168 -2.94 -0.88 -15.76
N ALA A 169 -3.60 -1.97 -15.40
CA ALA A 169 -3.53 -2.54 -14.06
C ALA A 169 -2.10 -3.03 -13.74
N MET A 170 -1.47 -2.41 -12.75
CA MET A 170 -0.12 -2.72 -12.30
C MET A 170 -0.13 -3.48 -10.98
N MET A 171 -1.07 -3.14 -10.08
CA MET A 171 -1.26 -3.83 -8.80
C MET A 171 -2.75 -4.16 -8.59
N ALA A 172 -3.02 -5.20 -7.82
CA ALA A 172 -4.37 -5.70 -7.66
C ALA A 172 -5.24 -4.83 -6.76
N ARG A 173 -6.54 -4.83 -7.05
CA ARG A 173 -7.56 -4.53 -6.04
C ARG A 173 -7.52 -5.60 -4.96
N SER A 174 -7.66 -5.21 -3.70
CA SER A 174 -7.64 -6.14 -2.57
C SER A 174 -8.84 -5.93 -1.65
N ALA A 175 -9.26 -6.98 -0.95
CA ALA A 175 -10.11 -6.91 0.22
C ALA A 175 -9.84 -8.10 1.15
N GLU A 176 -9.93 -7.88 2.44
CA GLU A 176 -10.03 -8.96 3.40
C GLU A 176 -11.42 -9.60 3.33
N VAL A 177 -11.48 -10.92 3.49
CA VAL A 177 -12.71 -11.70 3.46
C VAL A 177 -12.87 -12.39 4.80
N THR A 178 -13.95 -12.11 5.50
CA THR A 178 -14.29 -12.78 6.75
C THR A 178 -15.64 -13.46 6.62
N PHE A 179 -15.67 -14.78 6.75
CA PHE A 179 -16.89 -15.53 6.91
C PHE A 179 -17.12 -15.86 8.38
N THR A 180 -18.35 -15.70 8.86
CA THR A 180 -18.78 -16.07 10.20
C THR A 180 -20.00 -16.98 10.14
N ALA A 181 -20.07 -17.94 11.06
CA ALA A 181 -21.25 -18.76 11.26
C ALA A 181 -21.60 -18.81 12.76
N GLU A 182 -22.84 -18.42 13.06
CA GLU A 182 -23.43 -18.53 14.40
C GLU A 182 -24.46 -19.64 14.42
N GLY A 183 -24.13 -20.68 15.14
CA GLY A 183 -24.93 -21.89 15.31
C GLY A 183 -25.54 -22.00 16.71
N ARG A 184 -25.64 -23.22 17.20
CA ARG A 184 -26.09 -23.52 18.57
C ARG A 184 -25.27 -24.66 19.14
N CYS A 185 -24.54 -24.38 20.22
CA CYS A 185 -23.78 -25.39 20.95
C CYS A 185 -24.75 -26.44 21.58
N ALA A 186 -24.34 -27.69 21.52
CA ALA A 186 -25.01 -28.81 22.20
C ALA A 186 -23.99 -29.89 22.52
N HIS A 187 -24.15 -30.58 23.65
CA HIS A 187 -23.31 -31.75 23.94
C HIS A 187 -23.56 -32.85 22.89
N PHE A 188 -22.53 -33.59 22.47
CA PHE A 188 -22.70 -34.59 21.40
C PHE A 188 -23.74 -35.67 21.68
N CYS A 189 -24.04 -36.01 22.95
CA CYS A 189 -25.15 -36.89 23.26
C CYS A 189 -26.53 -36.32 22.84
N SER A 190 -26.60 -35.01 22.59
CA SER A 190 -27.80 -34.28 22.16
C SER A 190 -27.52 -33.46 20.89
N ALA A 191 -26.63 -33.94 20.05
CA ALA A 191 -26.15 -33.19 18.87
C ALA A 191 -27.29 -32.70 17.94
N ALA A 192 -28.38 -33.48 17.81
CA ALA A 192 -29.56 -33.11 17.04
C ALA A 192 -30.23 -31.78 17.50
N SER A 193 -29.99 -31.35 18.74
CA SER A 193 -30.46 -30.07 19.23
C SER A 193 -29.54 -28.90 18.89
N GLY A 194 -28.33 -29.18 18.42
CA GLY A 194 -27.34 -28.20 18.00
C GLY A 194 -27.56 -27.67 16.58
N ARG A 195 -26.75 -26.65 16.23
CA ARG A 195 -26.52 -26.21 14.84
C ARG A 195 -25.02 -26.04 14.69
N ASP A 196 -24.41 -26.81 13.80
CA ASP A 196 -22.96 -26.97 13.74
C ASP A 196 -22.31 -25.86 12.90
N ALA A 197 -21.78 -24.89 13.59
CA ALA A 197 -21.06 -23.76 12.95
C ALA A 197 -19.72 -24.20 12.32
N LEU A 198 -19.05 -25.26 12.86
CA LEU A 198 -17.83 -25.79 12.25
C LEU A 198 -18.15 -26.43 10.90
N ALA A 199 -19.19 -27.25 10.81
CA ALA A 199 -19.63 -27.87 9.57
C ALA A 199 -20.03 -26.81 8.53
N ALA A 200 -20.75 -25.74 8.94
CA ALA A 200 -21.10 -24.62 8.10
C ALA A 200 -19.85 -23.90 7.56
N CYS A 201 -18.84 -23.69 8.40
CA CYS A 201 -17.58 -23.04 7.99
C CYS A 201 -16.79 -23.90 7.00
N VAL A 202 -16.70 -25.20 7.22
CA VAL A 202 -16.05 -26.15 6.30
C VAL A 202 -16.78 -26.21 4.96
N GLU A 203 -18.11 -26.20 4.95
CA GLU A 203 -18.91 -26.16 3.72
C GLU A 203 -18.64 -24.87 2.93
N PHE A 204 -18.64 -23.70 3.59
CA PHE A 204 -18.30 -22.43 2.96
C PHE A 204 -16.90 -22.48 2.34
N TYR A 205 -15.89 -22.89 3.12
CA TYR A 205 -14.51 -23.01 2.65
C TYR A 205 -14.39 -23.91 1.42
N SER A 206 -15.01 -25.11 1.48
CA SER A 206 -14.93 -26.09 0.40
C SER A 206 -15.53 -25.56 -0.91
N ARG A 207 -16.67 -24.87 -0.82
CA ARG A 207 -17.30 -24.25 -1.99
C ARG A 207 -16.54 -23.06 -2.52
N ALA A 208 -16.02 -22.21 -1.63
CA ALA A 208 -15.21 -21.04 -1.99
C ALA A 208 -13.90 -21.45 -2.66
N ALA A 209 -13.22 -22.48 -2.13
CA ALA A 209 -12.00 -23.02 -2.71
C ALA A 209 -12.21 -23.72 -4.08
N ALA A 210 -13.43 -24.17 -4.35
CA ALA A 210 -13.82 -24.79 -5.62
C ALA A 210 -14.32 -23.77 -6.68
N LEU A 211 -14.40 -22.46 -6.35
CA LEU A 211 -14.82 -21.45 -7.32
C LEU A 211 -13.87 -21.41 -8.52
N PRO A 212 -14.40 -21.41 -9.75
CA PRO A 212 -13.59 -21.17 -10.94
C PRO A 212 -13.16 -19.71 -10.97
N LEU A 213 -11.95 -19.45 -10.48
CA LEU A 213 -11.36 -18.11 -10.56
C LEU A 213 -10.78 -17.87 -11.96
N PRO A 214 -10.83 -16.63 -12.48
CA PRO A 214 -10.07 -16.26 -13.66
C PRO A 214 -8.61 -16.68 -13.49
N GLN A 215 -7.97 -17.21 -14.55
CA GLN A 215 -6.61 -17.76 -14.46
C GLN A 215 -5.61 -16.72 -13.93
N ALA A 216 -4.69 -17.17 -13.07
CA ALA A 216 -3.60 -16.34 -12.59
C ALA A 216 -2.83 -15.72 -13.78
N PRO A 217 -2.40 -14.44 -13.66
CA PRO A 217 -2.34 -13.61 -12.47
C PRO A 217 -3.57 -12.70 -12.24
N GLN A 218 -4.73 -12.97 -12.82
CA GLN A 218 -5.87 -12.06 -12.86
C GLN A 218 -6.65 -11.98 -11.55
N SER A 219 -6.70 -13.06 -10.76
CA SER A 219 -7.37 -13.06 -9.45
C SER A 219 -6.80 -14.12 -8.50
N LEU A 220 -6.98 -13.87 -7.19
CA LEU A 220 -6.56 -14.75 -6.11
C LEU A 220 -7.61 -14.69 -4.99
N LEU A 221 -8.02 -15.85 -4.50
CA LEU A 221 -8.80 -16.01 -3.29
C LEU A 221 -8.10 -17.05 -2.41
N GLY A 222 -7.83 -16.68 -1.15
CA GLY A 222 -7.20 -17.59 -0.20
C GLY A 222 -7.67 -17.33 1.21
N PHE A 223 -7.68 -18.39 2.04
CA PHE A 223 -8.04 -18.32 3.46
C PHE A 223 -6.87 -18.81 4.29
N GLY A 224 -6.44 -18.00 5.25
CA GLY A 224 -5.25 -18.27 6.07
C GLY A 224 -5.55 -18.65 7.50
N ARG A 225 -6.78 -18.42 8.00
CA ARG A 225 -7.13 -18.68 9.41
C ARG A 225 -8.55 -19.17 9.53
N MET A 226 -8.74 -20.23 10.35
CA MET A 226 -10.04 -20.76 10.74
C MET A 226 -10.07 -20.98 12.25
N GLU A 227 -11.14 -20.52 12.90
CA GLU A 227 -11.43 -20.77 14.32
C GLU A 227 -12.84 -21.29 14.44
N ALA A 228 -13.07 -22.37 15.22
CA ALA A 228 -14.39 -22.95 15.41
C ALA A 228 -14.50 -23.75 16.72
N GLY A 229 -15.65 -23.59 17.38
CA GLY A 229 -15.95 -24.29 18.61
C GLY A 229 -15.04 -23.97 19.79
N SER A 230 -15.29 -24.56 20.96
CA SER A 230 -14.51 -24.33 22.18
C SER A 230 -14.07 -25.62 22.87
N VAL A 231 -14.77 -26.74 22.66
CA VAL A 231 -14.49 -28.03 23.29
C VAL A 231 -14.74 -29.20 22.33
N ARG A 232 -14.00 -30.31 22.52
CA ARG A 232 -14.02 -31.45 21.61
C ARG A 232 -15.32 -32.29 21.63
N ASN A 233 -16.13 -32.17 22.67
CA ASN A 233 -17.30 -33.05 22.93
C ASN A 233 -18.64 -32.32 22.83
N ALA A 234 -18.66 -31.18 22.10
CA ALA A 234 -19.87 -30.42 21.80
C ALA A 234 -19.89 -29.95 20.34
N VAL A 235 -21.12 -29.79 19.83
CA VAL A 235 -21.36 -29.12 18.54
C VAL A 235 -20.86 -27.68 18.64
N ALA A 236 -20.14 -27.21 17.64
CA ALA A 236 -19.59 -25.85 17.61
C ALA A 236 -20.69 -24.80 17.49
N GLY A 237 -20.75 -23.86 18.45
CA GLY A 237 -21.74 -22.78 18.47
C GLY A 237 -21.35 -21.60 17.59
N SER A 238 -20.07 -21.43 17.29
CA SER A 238 -19.56 -20.36 16.40
C SER A 238 -18.37 -20.83 15.60
N ALA A 239 -18.16 -20.21 14.43
CA ALA A 239 -16.99 -20.40 13.60
C ALA A 239 -16.66 -19.11 12.83
N ARG A 240 -15.36 -18.91 12.52
CA ARG A 240 -14.83 -17.78 11.79
C ARG A 240 -13.74 -18.26 10.83
N LEU A 241 -13.78 -17.74 9.59
CA LEU A 241 -12.79 -17.99 8.53
C LEU A 241 -12.34 -16.66 7.98
N GLU A 242 -11.03 -16.46 7.89
CA GLU A 242 -10.41 -15.21 7.43
C GLU A 242 -9.49 -15.47 6.25
N GLY A 243 -9.58 -14.57 5.26
CA GLY A 243 -8.82 -14.67 4.03
C GLY A 243 -8.68 -13.36 3.29
N SER A 244 -8.19 -13.45 2.05
CA SER A 244 -7.98 -12.30 1.17
C SER A 244 -8.48 -12.60 -0.24
N LEU A 245 -9.13 -11.62 -0.85
CA LEU A 245 -9.51 -11.59 -2.26
C LEU A 245 -8.70 -10.50 -2.96
N ARG A 246 -8.10 -10.84 -4.11
CA ARG A 246 -7.37 -9.92 -4.97
C ARG A 246 -7.74 -10.13 -6.41
N ALA A 247 -7.84 -9.05 -7.20
CA ALA A 247 -8.06 -9.12 -8.63
C ALA A 247 -7.50 -7.87 -9.34
N LEU A 248 -6.98 -8.04 -10.55
CA LEU A 248 -6.49 -6.93 -11.39
C LEU A 248 -7.65 -6.19 -12.09
N ASP A 249 -8.81 -6.81 -12.15
CA ASP A 249 -10.01 -6.32 -12.83
C ASP A 249 -11.18 -6.21 -11.86
N ASP A 250 -11.87 -5.07 -11.86
CA ASP A 250 -13.01 -4.80 -10.97
C ASP A 250 -14.20 -5.75 -11.24
N ALA A 251 -14.42 -6.17 -12.50
CA ALA A 251 -15.50 -7.09 -12.83
C ALA A 251 -15.23 -8.49 -12.29
N ALA A 252 -13.99 -8.98 -12.41
CA ALA A 252 -13.55 -10.24 -11.80
C ALA A 252 -13.68 -10.21 -10.27
N PHE A 253 -13.26 -9.11 -9.64
CA PHE A 253 -13.40 -8.91 -8.19
C PHE A 253 -14.86 -8.97 -7.74
N CYS A 254 -15.75 -8.22 -8.42
CA CYS A 254 -17.17 -8.19 -8.09
C CYS A 254 -17.84 -9.56 -8.30
N SER A 255 -17.50 -10.27 -9.38
CA SER A 255 -18.03 -11.62 -9.65
C SER A 255 -17.67 -12.62 -8.57
N ILE A 256 -16.41 -12.61 -8.09
CA ILE A 256 -15.97 -13.49 -7.01
C ILE A 256 -16.68 -13.14 -5.70
N ARG A 257 -16.80 -11.85 -5.39
CA ARG A 257 -17.53 -11.37 -4.21
C ARG A 257 -18.99 -11.84 -4.22
N GLU A 258 -19.71 -11.66 -5.33
CA GLU A 258 -21.09 -12.11 -5.51
C GLU A 258 -21.23 -13.63 -5.34
N ALA A 259 -20.26 -14.41 -5.86
CA ALA A 259 -20.22 -15.85 -5.69
C ALA A 259 -20.06 -16.24 -4.23
N LEU A 260 -19.17 -15.59 -3.47
CA LEU A 260 -18.97 -15.83 -2.04
C LEU A 260 -20.23 -15.47 -1.22
N GLU A 261 -20.92 -14.37 -1.56
CA GLU A 261 -22.19 -14.00 -0.96
C GLU A 261 -23.28 -15.06 -1.25
N ALA A 262 -23.32 -15.61 -2.47
CA ALA A 262 -24.25 -16.68 -2.82
C ALA A 262 -23.97 -17.98 -2.06
N ILE A 263 -22.68 -18.34 -1.90
CA ILE A 263 -22.26 -19.49 -1.07
C ILE A 263 -22.69 -19.27 0.40
N SER A 264 -22.48 -18.08 0.94
CA SER A 264 -22.88 -17.75 2.32
C SER A 264 -24.39 -17.91 2.53
N ARG A 265 -25.20 -17.42 1.59
CA ARG A 265 -26.68 -17.62 1.62
C ARG A 265 -27.05 -19.11 1.57
N HIS A 266 -26.40 -19.89 0.70
CA HIS A 266 -26.63 -21.33 0.61
C HIS A 266 -26.30 -22.03 1.93
N VAL A 267 -25.13 -21.74 2.53
CA VAL A 267 -24.71 -22.31 3.83
C VAL A 267 -25.69 -21.96 4.95
N THR A 268 -26.23 -20.75 4.97
CA THR A 268 -27.29 -20.37 5.92
C THR A 268 -28.51 -21.28 5.79
N GLN A 269 -28.95 -21.60 4.55
CA GLN A 269 -30.11 -22.44 4.29
C GLN A 269 -29.88 -23.92 4.66
N THR A 270 -28.70 -24.45 4.36
CA THR A 270 -28.39 -25.88 4.55
C THR A 270 -28.02 -26.20 5.99
N SER A 271 -27.26 -25.35 6.67
CA SER A 271 -26.78 -25.61 8.06
C SER A 271 -27.76 -25.16 9.13
N GLY A 272 -28.68 -24.25 8.82
CA GLY A 272 -29.53 -23.56 9.79
C GLY A 272 -28.76 -22.64 10.74
N CYS A 273 -27.46 -22.38 10.51
CA CYS A 273 -26.67 -21.35 11.20
C CYS A 273 -26.96 -19.97 10.62
N ALA A 274 -26.82 -18.91 11.40
CA ALA A 274 -26.75 -17.57 10.88
C ALA A 274 -25.34 -17.38 10.29
N ALA A 275 -25.22 -17.45 8.95
CA ALA A 275 -23.93 -17.34 8.28
C ALA A 275 -23.85 -16.05 7.44
N ALA A 276 -22.72 -15.37 7.49
CA ALA A 276 -22.48 -14.15 6.74
C ALA A 276 -21.03 -14.07 6.24
N VAL A 277 -20.82 -13.50 5.06
CA VAL A 277 -19.50 -13.11 4.56
C VAL A 277 -19.38 -11.60 4.54
N HIS A 278 -18.29 -11.08 5.07
CA HIS A 278 -17.97 -9.67 5.14
C HIS A 278 -16.69 -9.39 4.35
N PHE A 279 -16.61 -8.23 3.74
CA PHE A 279 -15.43 -7.77 3.02
C PHE A 279 -14.98 -6.45 3.63
N SER A 280 -13.66 -6.30 3.83
CA SER A 280 -13.11 -4.97 4.11
C SER A 280 -13.33 -4.08 2.86
N GLU A 281 -13.19 -2.78 3.04
CA GLU A 281 -13.21 -1.85 1.90
C GLU A 281 -12.04 -2.13 0.96
N GLY A 282 -10.87 -2.44 1.53
CA GLY A 282 -9.64 -2.73 0.81
C GLY A 282 -9.17 -1.58 -0.06
N TYR A 283 -8.29 -1.86 -1.02
CA TYR A 283 -7.77 -0.87 -1.96
C TYR A 283 -8.23 -1.16 -3.37
N PRO A 284 -8.62 -0.15 -4.17
CA PRO A 284 -8.80 -0.31 -5.62
C PRO A 284 -7.52 -0.81 -6.29
N ALA A 285 -7.60 -1.28 -7.53
CA ALA A 285 -6.42 -1.60 -8.32
C ALA A 285 -5.60 -0.33 -8.61
N VAL A 286 -4.27 -0.44 -8.56
CA VAL A 286 -3.37 0.61 -9.08
C VAL A 286 -3.33 0.47 -10.59
N VAL A 287 -3.80 1.52 -11.30
CA VAL A 287 -3.94 1.52 -12.75
C VAL A 287 -3.19 2.70 -13.35
N ASN A 288 -2.05 2.43 -13.98
CA ASN A 288 -1.26 3.45 -14.63
C ASN A 288 -1.88 3.91 -15.96
N PRO A 289 -2.26 5.20 -16.10
CA PRO A 289 -2.76 5.72 -17.36
C PRO A 289 -1.70 5.56 -18.46
N PRO A 290 -2.02 4.90 -19.60
CA PRO A 290 -1.02 4.65 -20.66
C PRO A 290 -0.38 5.92 -21.19
N ASP A 291 -1.16 7.00 -21.30
CA ASP A 291 -0.66 8.29 -21.78
C ASP A 291 0.31 8.94 -20.79
N LEU A 292 0.01 8.87 -19.49
CA LEU A 292 0.87 9.41 -18.45
C LEU A 292 2.22 8.65 -18.39
N LEU A 293 2.16 7.31 -18.48
CA LEU A 293 3.36 6.47 -18.54
C LEU A 293 4.22 6.80 -19.78
N ARG A 294 3.59 6.94 -20.95
CA ARG A 294 4.29 7.32 -22.19
C ARG A 294 4.99 8.68 -22.07
N ARG A 295 4.34 9.68 -21.45
CA ARG A 295 4.93 11.00 -21.20
C ARG A 295 6.13 10.90 -20.24
N ALA A 296 6.00 10.15 -19.15
CA ALA A 296 7.08 9.92 -18.20
C ALA A 296 8.27 9.20 -18.88
N SER A 297 8.00 8.19 -19.73
CA SER A 297 9.04 7.47 -20.49
C SER A 297 9.79 8.33 -21.49
N ALA A 298 9.20 9.43 -21.94
CA ALA A 298 9.89 10.40 -22.79
C ALA A 298 10.89 11.29 -22.01
N LEU A 299 10.74 11.39 -20.69
CA LEU A 299 11.60 12.19 -19.81
C LEU A 299 12.68 11.36 -19.12
N PHE A 300 12.40 10.09 -18.85
CA PHE A 300 13.31 9.21 -18.13
C PHE A 300 13.13 7.75 -18.59
N PRO A 301 14.19 6.94 -18.65
CA PRO A 301 14.09 5.53 -19.02
C PRO A 301 13.20 4.77 -18.01
N ILE A 302 12.13 4.15 -18.51
CA ILE A 302 11.20 3.32 -17.75
C ILE A 302 11.09 1.99 -18.49
N GLU A 303 11.47 0.90 -17.82
CA GLU A 303 11.39 -0.45 -18.37
C GLU A 303 9.97 -1.01 -18.22
N ALA A 304 9.55 -1.80 -19.20
CA ALA A 304 8.27 -2.49 -19.13
C ALA A 304 8.39 -3.74 -18.24
N LEU A 305 7.52 -3.85 -17.23
CA LEU A 305 7.37 -5.09 -16.47
C LEU A 305 6.76 -6.19 -17.36
N THR A 306 7.10 -7.43 -17.09
CA THR A 306 6.56 -8.58 -17.83
C THR A 306 5.15 -8.98 -17.41
N ALA A 307 4.76 -8.64 -16.18
CA ALA A 307 3.44 -8.94 -15.61
C ALA A 307 3.11 -7.97 -14.46
N PRO A 308 1.81 -7.73 -14.19
CA PRO A 308 1.36 -7.04 -13.00
C PRO A 308 1.60 -7.89 -11.74
N THR A 309 1.53 -7.27 -10.58
CA THR A 309 1.62 -7.96 -9.29
C THR A 309 0.27 -8.06 -8.59
N MET A 310 0.10 -9.08 -7.75
CA MET A 310 -1.07 -9.23 -6.88
C MET A 310 -0.91 -8.47 -5.54
N ALA A 311 0.17 -7.72 -5.34
CA ALA A 311 0.26 -6.73 -4.27
C ALA A 311 -0.76 -5.61 -4.48
N SER A 312 -1.02 -4.82 -3.47
CA SER A 312 -1.93 -3.67 -3.51
C SER A 312 -1.28 -2.48 -2.82
N ASP A 313 -1.70 -1.27 -3.20
CA ASP A 313 -1.25 -0.02 -2.60
C ASP A 313 -2.40 0.98 -2.61
N ASP A 314 -2.55 1.75 -1.54
CA ASP A 314 -3.61 2.75 -1.40
C ASP A 314 -3.41 3.99 -2.29
N PHE A 315 -2.28 4.09 -3.01
CA PHE A 315 -2.06 5.08 -4.08
C PHE A 315 -3.21 5.09 -5.09
N SER A 316 -3.87 3.96 -5.26
CA SER A 316 -5.06 3.80 -6.09
C SER A 316 -6.18 4.80 -5.76
N TYR A 317 -6.27 5.31 -4.53
CA TYR A 317 -7.25 6.34 -4.16
C TYR A 317 -6.91 7.69 -4.78
N TYR A 318 -5.64 8.05 -4.96
CA TYR A 318 -5.27 9.24 -5.75
C TYR A 318 -5.72 9.06 -7.20
N GLN A 319 -5.51 7.86 -7.78
CA GLN A 319 -5.90 7.57 -9.16
C GLN A 319 -7.42 7.57 -9.39
N ARG A 320 -8.24 7.47 -8.33
CA ARG A 320 -9.69 7.68 -8.40
C ARG A 320 -10.09 9.17 -8.50
N ARG A 321 -9.19 10.09 -8.18
CA ARG A 321 -9.44 11.54 -8.17
C ARG A 321 -8.79 12.26 -9.35
N LEU A 322 -7.59 11.86 -9.72
CA LEU A 322 -6.77 12.52 -10.73
C LEU A 322 -5.77 11.54 -11.35
N PRO A 323 -5.12 11.88 -12.48
CA PRO A 323 -4.08 11.03 -13.05
C PRO A 323 -2.96 10.76 -12.06
N GLY A 324 -2.59 9.49 -11.89
CA GLY A 324 -1.50 9.07 -11.00
C GLY A 324 -0.61 8.04 -11.69
N LEU A 325 0.70 8.15 -11.51
CA LEU A 325 1.68 7.21 -12.03
C LEU A 325 2.47 6.57 -10.90
N PHE A 326 2.32 5.27 -10.74
CA PHE A 326 3.00 4.45 -9.75
C PHE A 326 3.99 3.53 -10.45
N LEU A 327 5.27 3.60 -10.09
CA LEU A 327 6.32 2.80 -10.71
C LEU A 327 7.15 2.10 -9.64
N PHE A 328 7.83 1.01 -10.02
CA PHE A 328 8.79 0.34 -9.17
C PHE A 328 10.21 0.87 -9.38
N LEU A 329 10.95 1.01 -8.29
CA LEU A 329 12.39 1.24 -8.27
C LEU A 329 13.09 -0.04 -7.81
N GLY A 330 13.82 -0.69 -8.69
CA GLY A 330 14.53 -1.93 -8.39
C GLY A 330 15.60 -1.75 -7.33
N CYS A 331 15.57 -2.62 -6.32
CA CYS A 331 16.61 -2.70 -5.28
C CYS A 331 17.61 -3.83 -5.51
N GLY A 332 17.55 -4.56 -6.63
CA GLY A 332 18.39 -5.74 -6.87
C GLY A 332 17.91 -6.97 -6.11
N GLU A 333 18.75 -7.98 -6.07
CA GLU A 333 18.51 -9.18 -5.29
C GLU A 333 18.71 -8.88 -3.80
N THR A 334 17.63 -8.85 -3.05
CA THR A 334 17.61 -8.61 -1.60
C THR A 334 16.48 -9.42 -0.96
N SER A 335 16.36 -9.37 0.38
CA SER A 335 15.25 -9.98 1.10
C SER A 335 13.92 -9.40 0.62
N ALA A 336 12.87 -10.20 0.64
CA ALA A 336 11.54 -9.75 0.26
C ALA A 336 11.04 -8.62 1.18
N LEU A 337 10.18 -7.76 0.65
CA LEU A 337 9.40 -6.81 1.45
C LEU A 337 8.65 -7.54 2.57
N HIS A 338 8.33 -6.84 3.66
CA HIS A 338 7.64 -7.36 4.84
C HIS A 338 8.39 -8.50 5.56
N THR A 339 9.73 -8.57 5.40
CA THR A 339 10.58 -9.51 6.14
C THR A 339 11.52 -8.78 7.11
N ALA A 340 11.85 -9.43 8.20
CA ALA A 340 12.74 -8.89 9.24
C ALA A 340 14.18 -8.60 8.76
N ALA A 341 14.56 -9.11 7.60
CA ALA A 341 15.88 -8.96 7.00
C ALA A 341 15.88 -8.06 5.75
N PHE A 342 14.77 -7.37 5.47
CA PHE A 342 14.71 -6.46 4.32
C PHE A 342 15.68 -5.31 4.50
N ASP A 343 16.51 -5.09 3.50
CA ASP A 343 17.39 -3.93 3.32
C ASP A 343 17.73 -3.78 1.84
N PHE A 344 18.23 -2.64 1.45
CA PHE A 344 18.59 -2.36 0.06
C PHE A 344 19.82 -1.42 -0.03
N ASP A 345 20.47 -1.44 -1.19
CA ASP A 345 21.57 -0.52 -1.46
C ASP A 345 21.05 0.91 -1.64
N GLU A 346 21.36 1.80 -0.70
CA GLU A 346 20.90 3.20 -0.69
C GLU A 346 21.25 4.00 -1.95
N ARG A 347 22.24 3.52 -2.74
CA ARG A 347 22.62 4.17 -4.02
C ARG A 347 21.49 4.16 -5.07
N VAL A 348 20.54 3.22 -4.97
CA VAL A 348 19.40 3.17 -5.89
C VAL A 348 18.48 4.39 -5.76
N LEU A 349 18.42 5.00 -4.57
CA LEU A 349 17.59 6.17 -4.29
C LEU A 349 17.94 7.35 -5.20
N GLU A 350 19.21 7.50 -5.59
CA GLU A 350 19.64 8.55 -6.51
C GLU A 350 18.92 8.47 -7.87
N THR A 351 18.69 7.25 -8.37
CA THR A 351 17.92 7.08 -9.62
C THR A 351 16.48 7.53 -9.44
N GLY A 352 15.85 7.20 -8.29
CA GLY A 352 14.49 7.63 -7.98
C GLY A 352 14.37 9.16 -7.92
N VAL A 353 15.31 9.84 -7.28
CA VAL A 353 15.31 11.31 -7.21
C VAL A 353 15.50 11.92 -8.60
N ARG A 354 16.41 11.40 -9.42
CA ARG A 354 16.62 11.86 -10.79
C ARG A 354 15.37 11.69 -11.65
N TYR A 355 14.63 10.60 -11.48
CA TYR A 355 13.34 10.42 -12.13
C TYR A 355 12.35 11.51 -11.67
N PHE A 356 12.21 11.73 -10.37
CA PHE A 356 11.33 12.78 -9.84
C PHE A 356 11.72 14.18 -10.33
N GLU A 357 13.02 14.50 -10.40
CA GLU A 357 13.49 15.77 -10.98
C GLU A 357 13.12 15.91 -12.46
N ALA A 358 13.27 14.83 -13.25
CA ALA A 358 12.91 14.84 -14.66
C ALA A 358 11.40 15.08 -14.85
N VAL A 359 10.56 14.45 -14.00
CA VAL A 359 9.11 14.68 -13.99
C VAL A 359 8.78 16.11 -13.58
N ALA A 360 9.37 16.62 -12.50
CA ALA A 360 9.13 17.98 -12.00
C ALA A 360 9.52 19.07 -13.00
N GLY A 361 10.59 18.84 -13.77
CA GLY A 361 11.05 19.74 -14.85
C GLY A 361 10.34 19.55 -16.20
N GLY A 362 9.52 18.53 -16.33
CA GLY A 362 8.82 18.21 -17.58
C GLY A 362 7.68 19.18 -17.89
N THR A 363 7.54 19.55 -19.17
CA THR A 363 6.46 20.42 -19.67
C THR A 363 5.33 19.65 -20.36
N VAL A 364 5.35 18.34 -20.29
CA VAL A 364 4.46 17.44 -21.05
C VAL A 364 3.20 17.00 -20.31
N TRP A 365 2.95 17.54 -19.12
CA TRP A 365 1.83 17.12 -18.21
C TRP A 365 0.50 17.83 -18.46
#